data_903e00800c7cb54b55297da4b82ed414
#
_entry.id   903e00800c7cb54b55297da4b82ed414
#
_cell.length_a   1.000
_cell.length_b   1.000
_cell.length_c   1.000
_cell.angle_alpha   90.00
_cell.angle_beta   90.00
_cell.angle_gamma   90.00
#
_symmetry.space_group_name_H-M   'P 1'
#
loop_
_entity.id
_entity.type
_entity.pdbx_description
1 polymer ?
#
loop_
_entity_poly.entity_id
_entity_poly.type
_entity_poly.pdbx_seq_one_letter_code
_entity_poly.pdbx_strand_id
1 'polypeptide(L)'
;MIHETIITTCTIDGVPHTAPMGVRFDEKEKGLAILSPFKPSRTLDNVLATRAAVINYTTDTRIFAGCVTGTQRDWPTCPATQVNSVRLKESLAHTELTLDHITDDPQRPVLHMRCVHAETHAPFAGFNRAQAAVVEGAILVSRLFMLPADKIDREMAYLQIAIDKTAGPDELTAWNWITAAVQRFRTTGDAADKKAEPSTHTS
;
A
#
# COMPACT_ATOMS: atom_id res chain seq x y z
N MET A 1 0.49 -13.84 11.25
CA MET A 1 0.77 -13.75 9.78
C MET A 1 0.59 -12.29 9.34
N ILE A 2 1.40 -11.80 8.38
CA ILE A 2 1.24 -10.45 7.77
C ILE A 2 0.65 -10.63 6.38
N HIS A 3 -0.36 -9.83 6.05
CA HIS A 3 -0.97 -9.76 4.72
C HIS A 3 -0.59 -8.44 4.07
N GLU A 4 -0.07 -8.49 2.84
CA GLU A 4 0.19 -7.30 2.04
C GLU A 4 -1.13 -6.78 1.47
N THR A 5 -1.50 -5.56 1.83
CA THR A 5 -2.79 -4.96 1.49
C THR A 5 -2.63 -3.50 1.09
N ILE A 6 -3.71 -2.92 0.62
CA ILE A 6 -3.80 -1.47 0.40
C ILE A 6 -4.72 -0.89 1.48
N ILE A 7 -4.19 0.08 2.23
CA ILE A 7 -4.98 0.85 3.20
C ILE A 7 -5.43 2.15 2.55
N THR A 8 -6.72 2.44 2.66
CA THR A 8 -7.27 3.75 2.35
C THR A 8 -7.74 4.45 3.62
N THR A 9 -7.47 5.74 3.69
CA THR A 9 -7.87 6.66 4.77
C THR A 9 -8.31 7.98 4.15
N CYS A 10 -8.96 8.84 4.91
CA CYS A 10 -9.27 10.21 4.49
C CYS A 10 -8.73 11.22 5.49
N THR A 11 -8.42 12.43 5.02
CA THR A 11 -8.28 13.57 5.91
C THR A 11 -9.62 13.92 6.54
N ILE A 12 -9.62 14.82 7.53
CA ILE A 12 -10.86 15.32 8.14
C ILE A 12 -11.79 16.00 7.11
N ASP A 13 -11.20 16.57 6.04
CA ASP A 13 -11.92 17.22 4.95
C ASP A 13 -12.33 16.24 3.84
N GLY A 14 -12.13 14.93 4.05
CA GLY A 14 -12.56 13.88 3.13
C GLY A 14 -11.60 13.61 1.95
N VAL A 15 -10.37 14.13 1.96
CA VAL A 15 -9.39 13.87 0.89
C VAL A 15 -8.83 12.46 1.06
N PRO A 16 -8.98 11.58 0.04
CA PRO A 16 -8.50 10.20 0.10
C PRO A 16 -6.97 10.11 0.14
N HIS A 17 -6.49 9.09 0.83
CA HIS A 17 -5.09 8.66 0.79
C HIS A 17 -5.01 7.15 0.69
N THR A 18 -4.19 6.66 -0.25
CA THR A 18 -3.97 5.24 -0.55
C THR A 18 -2.52 4.88 -0.27
N ALA A 19 -2.28 3.82 0.50
CA ALA A 19 -0.93 3.37 0.83
C ALA A 19 -0.86 1.84 0.98
N PRO A 20 0.17 1.17 0.42
CA PRO A 20 0.50 -0.21 0.75
C PRO A 20 0.85 -0.36 2.22
N MET A 21 0.33 -1.41 2.85
CA MET A 21 0.65 -1.71 4.24
C MET A 21 0.45 -3.19 4.57
N GLY A 22 1.39 -3.76 5.31
CA GLY A 22 1.23 -5.07 5.91
C GLY A 22 0.26 -5.02 7.09
N VAL A 23 -0.78 -5.85 7.05
CA VAL A 23 -1.79 -5.98 8.10
C VAL A 23 -1.66 -7.30 8.81
N ARG A 24 -1.79 -7.31 10.13
CA ARG A 24 -1.94 -8.51 10.94
C ARG A 24 -3.34 -8.54 11.54
N PHE A 25 -3.93 -9.72 11.61
CA PHE A 25 -5.12 -9.94 12.43
C PHE A 25 -4.70 -10.58 13.75
N ASP A 26 -5.27 -10.10 14.85
CA ASP A 26 -4.97 -10.67 16.16
C ASP A 26 -5.55 -12.10 16.26
N GLU A 27 -4.72 -13.04 16.69
CA GLU A 27 -5.11 -14.46 16.79
C GLU A 27 -5.96 -14.73 18.03
N LYS A 28 -5.82 -13.90 19.06
CA LYS A 28 -6.52 -14.05 20.34
C LYS A 28 -7.81 -13.25 20.37
N GLU A 29 -7.81 -12.08 19.74
CA GLU A 29 -8.97 -11.19 19.69
C GLU A 29 -9.52 -11.11 18.25
N LYS A 30 -10.55 -11.92 17.98
CA LYS A 30 -11.22 -11.94 16.67
C LYS A 30 -11.79 -10.56 16.33
N GLY A 31 -11.59 -10.13 15.10
CA GLY A 31 -12.08 -8.84 14.62
C GLY A 31 -11.17 -7.65 14.94
N LEU A 32 -9.96 -7.90 15.46
CA LEU A 32 -8.94 -6.89 15.65
C LEU A 32 -7.86 -6.99 14.56
N ALA A 33 -7.69 -5.91 13.78
CA ALA A 33 -6.61 -5.73 12.82
C ALA A 33 -5.53 -4.82 13.40
N ILE A 34 -4.27 -5.10 13.09
CA ILE A 34 -3.11 -4.38 13.58
C ILE A 34 -2.41 -3.73 12.41
N LEU A 35 -2.32 -2.40 12.42
CA LEU A 35 -1.57 -1.58 11.48
C LEU A 35 -0.38 -0.95 12.19
N SER A 36 0.77 -0.89 11.55
CA SER A 36 1.98 -0.31 12.17
C SER A 36 2.70 0.60 11.16
N PRO A 37 2.17 1.80 10.89
CA PRO A 37 2.80 2.77 10.00
C PRO A 37 4.10 3.32 10.59
N PHE A 38 5.11 3.58 9.75
CA PHE A 38 6.29 4.32 10.16
C PHE A 38 6.00 5.82 10.24
N LYS A 39 6.54 6.52 11.23
CA LYS A 39 6.52 7.99 11.30
C LYS A 39 7.62 8.59 10.41
N PRO A 40 7.33 9.69 9.67
CA PRO A 40 6.03 10.34 9.46
C PRO A 40 5.13 9.53 8.53
N SER A 41 3.80 9.59 8.71
CA SER A 41 2.86 8.83 7.91
C SER A 41 1.52 9.54 7.77
N ARG A 42 1.12 9.85 6.53
CA ARG A 42 -0.21 10.39 6.24
C ARG A 42 -1.35 9.43 6.68
N THR A 43 -1.13 8.12 6.54
CA THR A 43 -2.08 7.12 7.04
C THR A 43 -2.26 7.24 8.55
N LEU A 44 -1.17 7.39 9.30
CA LEU A 44 -1.22 7.61 10.75
C LEU A 44 -2.00 8.87 11.10
N ASP A 45 -1.64 10.00 10.48
CA ASP A 45 -2.26 11.30 10.74
C ASP A 45 -3.78 11.25 10.45
N ASN A 46 -4.18 10.64 9.34
CA ASN A 46 -5.57 10.46 8.98
C ASN A 46 -6.31 9.58 10.01
N VAL A 47 -5.74 8.44 10.41
CA VAL A 47 -6.38 7.56 11.41
C VAL A 47 -6.49 8.26 12.75
N LEU A 48 -5.52 9.05 13.17
CA LEU A 48 -5.60 9.84 14.41
C LEU A 48 -6.73 10.88 14.35
N ALA A 49 -6.93 11.52 13.19
CA ALA A 49 -7.93 12.55 13.00
C ALA A 49 -9.35 11.99 12.82
N THR A 50 -9.51 10.92 12.05
CA THR A 50 -10.83 10.39 11.65
C THR A 50 -11.24 9.12 12.38
N ARG A 51 -10.31 8.46 13.06
CA ARG A 51 -10.46 7.16 13.72
C ARG A 51 -10.91 6.03 12.77
N ALA A 52 -10.69 6.19 11.46
CA ALA A 52 -11.17 5.28 10.42
C ALA A 52 -10.06 4.89 9.44
N ALA A 53 -10.13 3.66 8.94
CA ALA A 53 -9.35 3.16 7.82
C ALA A 53 -10.12 2.05 7.10
N VAL A 54 -9.72 1.74 5.86
CA VAL A 54 -10.26 0.58 5.13
C VAL A 54 -9.11 -0.26 4.61
N ILE A 55 -9.16 -1.57 4.86
CA ILE A 55 -8.30 -2.56 4.22
C ILE A 55 -8.93 -2.91 2.87
N ASN A 56 -8.17 -2.80 1.80
CA ASN A 56 -8.59 -3.24 0.47
C ASN A 56 -7.75 -4.45 0.06
N TYR A 57 -8.42 -5.53 -0.33
CA TYR A 57 -7.79 -6.72 -0.87
C TYR A 57 -7.87 -6.65 -2.40
N THR A 58 -6.73 -6.62 -3.06
CA THR A 58 -6.67 -6.44 -4.51
C THR A 58 -5.57 -7.30 -5.12
N THR A 59 -5.77 -7.70 -6.37
CA THR A 59 -4.74 -8.29 -7.23
C THR A 59 -4.16 -7.28 -8.23
N ASP A 60 -4.68 -6.05 -8.26
CA ASP A 60 -4.09 -4.97 -9.05
C ASP A 60 -2.82 -4.44 -8.36
N THR A 61 -1.69 -5.01 -8.74
CA THR A 61 -0.39 -4.67 -8.15
C THR A 61 0.19 -3.34 -8.65
N ARG A 62 -0.44 -2.70 -9.66
CA ARG A 62 -0.11 -1.31 -10.04
C ARG A 62 -0.28 -0.37 -8.86
N ILE A 63 -1.24 -0.64 -7.96
CA ILE A 63 -1.50 0.19 -6.79
C ILE A 63 -0.30 0.18 -5.84
N PHE A 64 0.30 -1.00 -5.60
CA PHE A 64 1.52 -1.12 -4.81
C PHE A 64 2.68 -0.36 -5.45
N ALA A 65 2.95 -0.65 -6.73
CA ALA A 65 4.04 -0.01 -7.46
C ALA A 65 3.85 1.50 -7.58
N GLY A 66 2.66 1.96 -7.97
CA GLY A 66 2.36 3.38 -8.17
C GLY A 66 2.49 4.21 -6.90
N CYS A 67 1.97 3.72 -5.77
CA CYS A 67 2.10 4.40 -4.48
C CYS A 67 3.56 4.52 -4.02
N VAL A 68 4.34 3.44 -4.12
CA VAL A 68 5.73 3.40 -3.64
C VAL A 68 6.66 4.20 -4.53
N THR A 69 6.51 4.11 -5.84
CA THR A 69 7.34 4.87 -6.80
C THR A 69 6.93 6.32 -6.93
N GLY A 70 5.74 6.68 -6.44
CA GLY A 70 5.14 8.00 -6.61
C GLY A 70 4.58 8.25 -8.01
N THR A 71 4.61 7.26 -8.90
CA THR A 71 4.18 7.42 -10.30
C THR A 71 2.67 7.60 -10.42
N GLN A 72 1.90 6.91 -9.58
CA GLN A 72 0.44 7.06 -9.50
C GLN A 72 -0.03 6.89 -8.06
N ARG A 73 -0.74 7.88 -7.54
CA ARG A 73 -1.28 7.89 -6.16
C ARG A 73 -2.80 8.02 -6.12
N ASP A 74 -3.39 8.55 -7.18
CA ASP A 74 -4.83 8.73 -7.31
C ASP A 74 -5.44 7.47 -7.96
N TRP A 75 -6.19 6.74 -7.15
CA TRP A 75 -6.87 5.52 -7.55
C TRP A 75 -8.38 5.71 -7.41
N PRO A 76 -9.20 5.15 -8.31
CA PRO A 76 -10.64 5.23 -8.19
C PRO A 76 -11.14 4.68 -6.86
N THR A 77 -11.89 5.50 -6.14
CA THR A 77 -12.47 5.14 -4.84
C THR A 77 -13.98 5.31 -4.85
N CYS A 78 -14.64 4.71 -3.88
CA CYS A 78 -16.05 4.96 -3.55
C CYS A 78 -16.19 4.99 -2.01
N PRO A 79 -17.27 5.61 -1.49
CA PRO A 79 -17.49 5.69 -0.05
C PRO A 79 -17.51 4.31 0.61
N ALA A 80 -16.96 4.24 1.82
CA ALA A 80 -17.16 3.12 2.72
C ALA A 80 -18.61 3.11 3.26
N THR A 81 -19.04 1.99 3.83
CA THR A 81 -20.44 1.78 4.27
C THR A 81 -20.66 2.23 5.71
N GLN A 82 -19.74 1.90 6.61
CA GLN A 82 -19.89 2.10 8.06
C GLN A 82 -18.96 3.16 8.64
N VAL A 83 -17.84 3.45 7.95
CA VAL A 83 -16.84 4.40 8.44
C VAL A 83 -16.75 5.62 7.52
N ASN A 84 -16.40 6.78 8.07
CA ASN A 84 -16.16 7.98 7.28
C ASN A 84 -14.79 7.90 6.58
N SER A 85 -14.72 7.08 5.54
CA SER A 85 -13.55 6.85 4.70
C SER A 85 -13.98 6.35 3.32
N VAL A 86 -13.03 5.92 2.50
CA VAL A 86 -13.27 5.36 1.17
C VAL A 86 -12.63 3.98 1.05
N ARG A 87 -13.18 3.15 0.14
CA ARG A 87 -12.54 1.93 -0.35
C ARG A 87 -12.08 2.12 -1.80
N LEU A 88 -11.17 1.29 -2.25
CA LEU A 88 -10.86 1.19 -3.68
C LEU A 88 -12.07 0.63 -4.44
N LYS A 89 -12.41 1.25 -5.57
CA LYS A 89 -13.56 0.86 -6.38
C LYS A 89 -13.43 -0.58 -6.90
N GLU A 90 -12.23 -0.94 -7.38
CA GLU A 90 -11.92 -2.22 -8.02
C GLU A 90 -11.27 -3.25 -7.05
N SER A 91 -11.45 -3.10 -5.72
CA SER A 91 -11.00 -4.12 -4.77
C SER A 91 -11.82 -5.40 -4.88
N LEU A 92 -11.17 -6.57 -4.68
CA LEU A 92 -11.87 -7.87 -4.61
C LEU A 92 -12.75 -7.98 -3.36
N ALA A 93 -12.28 -7.42 -2.28
CA ALA A 93 -12.98 -7.31 -1.00
C ALA A 93 -12.42 -6.14 -0.20
N HIS A 94 -13.15 -5.71 0.82
CA HIS A 94 -12.64 -4.73 1.78
C HIS A 94 -13.09 -5.04 3.20
N THR A 95 -12.37 -4.46 4.17
CA THR A 95 -12.73 -4.48 5.59
C THR A 95 -12.62 -3.08 6.14
N GLU A 96 -13.70 -2.57 6.72
CA GLU A 96 -13.76 -1.26 7.34
C GLU A 96 -13.37 -1.32 8.81
N LEU A 97 -12.58 -0.36 9.22
CA LEU A 97 -11.91 -0.35 10.52
C LEU A 97 -12.20 0.93 11.29
N THR A 98 -12.43 0.79 12.59
CA THR A 98 -12.41 1.91 13.55
C THR A 98 -11.25 1.76 14.51
N LEU A 99 -10.61 2.87 14.88
CA LEU A 99 -9.50 2.86 15.83
C LEU A 99 -10.01 2.50 17.24
N ASP A 100 -9.53 1.39 17.78
CA ASP A 100 -9.79 0.95 19.16
C ASP A 100 -8.83 1.67 20.11
N HIS A 101 -7.57 1.32 20.07
CA HIS A 101 -6.51 1.96 20.87
C HIS A 101 -5.17 1.98 20.11
N ILE A 102 -4.19 2.68 20.69
CA ILE A 102 -2.84 2.83 20.14
C ILE A 102 -1.85 2.38 21.19
N THR A 103 -0.89 1.54 20.79
CA THR A 103 0.34 1.34 21.55
C THR A 103 1.39 2.28 20.97
N ASP A 104 1.82 3.26 21.75
CA ASP A 104 2.77 4.27 21.26
C ASP A 104 4.16 3.68 21.06
N ASP A 105 4.80 4.15 20.00
CA ASP A 105 6.19 3.87 19.67
C ASP A 105 6.76 5.10 18.93
N PRO A 106 8.00 5.52 19.26
CA PRO A 106 8.61 6.71 18.66
C PRO A 106 8.70 6.66 17.12
N GLN A 107 8.93 5.48 16.56
CA GLN A 107 9.14 5.28 15.12
C GLN A 107 7.97 4.60 14.44
N ARG A 108 7.33 3.63 15.11
CA ARG A 108 6.35 2.73 14.50
C ARG A 108 5.19 2.40 15.45
N PRO A 109 4.29 3.35 15.72
CA PRO A 109 3.15 3.13 16.60
C PRO A 109 2.28 1.96 16.08
N VAL A 110 1.65 1.26 17.01
CA VAL A 110 0.78 0.13 16.72
C VAL A 110 -0.66 0.59 16.87
N LEU A 111 -1.39 0.62 15.76
CA LEU A 111 -2.81 0.94 15.73
C LEU A 111 -3.61 -0.35 15.84
N HIS A 112 -4.37 -0.50 16.90
CA HIS A 112 -5.31 -1.60 17.10
C HIS A 112 -6.67 -1.15 16.55
N MET A 113 -7.10 -1.80 15.47
CA MET A 113 -8.25 -1.38 14.68
C MET A 113 -9.35 -2.45 14.73
N ARG A 114 -10.54 -2.06 15.14
CA ARG A 114 -11.71 -2.96 15.17
C ARG A 114 -12.33 -3.07 13.79
N CYS A 115 -12.51 -4.31 13.31
CA CYS A 115 -13.24 -4.58 12.09
C CYS A 115 -14.75 -4.39 12.34
N VAL A 116 -15.38 -3.46 11.62
CA VAL A 116 -16.79 -3.11 11.80
C VAL A 116 -17.66 -3.53 10.63
N HIS A 117 -17.08 -3.71 9.44
CA HIS A 117 -17.79 -4.18 8.24
C HIS A 117 -16.80 -4.87 7.31
N ALA A 118 -17.25 -5.88 6.58
CA ALA A 118 -16.48 -6.53 5.52
C ALA A 118 -17.41 -6.96 4.38
N GLU A 119 -16.95 -6.80 3.14
CA GLU A 119 -17.72 -7.15 1.95
C GLU A 119 -16.80 -7.68 0.84
N THR A 120 -17.30 -8.66 0.09
CA THR A 120 -16.63 -9.23 -1.08
C THR A 120 -17.33 -8.74 -2.34
N HIS A 121 -16.55 -8.24 -3.31
CA HIS A 121 -17.03 -7.64 -4.56
C HIS A 121 -16.75 -8.51 -5.77
N ALA A 122 -15.65 -9.27 -5.75
CA ALA A 122 -15.25 -10.12 -6.85
C ALA A 122 -14.51 -11.37 -6.34
N PRO A 123 -14.53 -12.48 -7.09
CA PRO A 123 -13.81 -13.69 -6.71
C PRO A 123 -12.30 -13.52 -6.90
N PHE A 124 -11.52 -14.20 -6.06
CA PHE A 124 -10.09 -14.34 -6.25
C PHE A 124 -9.81 -15.36 -7.37
N ALA A 125 -9.12 -14.93 -8.42
CA ALA A 125 -8.87 -15.77 -9.61
C ALA A 125 -7.70 -16.77 -9.45
N GLY A 126 -6.95 -16.68 -8.36
CA GLY A 126 -5.76 -17.51 -8.11
C GLY A 126 -4.48 -16.70 -8.03
N PHE A 127 -3.39 -17.35 -7.58
CA PHE A 127 -2.08 -16.70 -7.45
C PHE A 127 -1.41 -16.53 -8.82
N ASN A 128 -0.85 -15.33 -9.05
CA ASN A 128 -0.01 -15.02 -10.19
C ASN A 128 1.41 -14.66 -9.71
N ARG A 129 2.44 -15.26 -10.31
CA ARG A 129 3.84 -15.04 -9.88
C ARG A 129 4.33 -13.64 -10.21
N ALA A 130 3.86 -13.04 -11.31
CA ALA A 130 4.22 -11.66 -11.64
C ALA A 130 3.61 -10.66 -10.64
N GLN A 131 2.38 -10.91 -10.15
CA GLN A 131 1.80 -10.10 -9.08
C GLN A 131 2.65 -10.16 -7.80
N ALA A 132 3.08 -11.35 -7.39
CA ALA A 132 4.00 -11.51 -6.27
C ALA A 132 5.34 -10.78 -6.51
N ALA A 133 5.90 -10.89 -7.72
CA ALA A 133 7.14 -10.20 -8.09
C ALA A 133 7.01 -8.67 -8.05
N VAL A 134 5.87 -8.12 -8.48
CA VAL A 134 5.59 -6.68 -8.39
C VAL A 134 5.52 -6.23 -6.92
N VAL A 135 4.82 -6.97 -6.06
CA VAL A 135 4.75 -6.64 -4.62
C VAL A 135 6.15 -6.65 -3.99
N GLU A 136 6.95 -7.70 -4.23
CA GLU A 136 8.34 -7.77 -3.74
C GLU A 136 9.20 -6.65 -4.31
N GLY A 137 9.08 -6.35 -5.61
CA GLY A 137 9.78 -5.22 -6.24
C GLY A 137 9.40 -3.87 -5.64
N ALA A 138 8.13 -3.66 -5.29
CA ALA A 138 7.69 -2.45 -4.59
C ALA A 138 8.31 -2.36 -3.18
N ILE A 139 8.40 -3.50 -2.46
CA ILE A 139 9.09 -3.56 -1.17
C ILE A 139 10.58 -3.22 -1.32
N LEU A 140 11.25 -3.72 -2.36
CA LEU A 140 12.64 -3.36 -2.66
C LEU A 140 12.79 -1.86 -2.89
N VAL A 141 11.92 -1.25 -3.71
CA VAL A 141 11.94 0.20 -3.99
C VAL A 141 11.80 1.01 -2.70
N SER A 142 10.92 0.61 -1.79
CA SER A 142 10.75 1.29 -0.50
C SER A 142 12.00 1.25 0.40
N ARG A 143 12.98 0.39 0.09
CA ARG A 143 14.18 0.12 0.90
C ARG A 143 15.50 0.37 0.16
N LEU A 144 15.48 0.98 -1.02
CA LEU A 144 16.69 1.23 -1.83
C LEU A 144 17.78 1.96 -1.07
N PHE A 145 17.40 2.91 -0.20
CA PHE A 145 18.35 3.72 0.60
C PHE A 145 19.11 2.93 1.67
N MET A 146 18.69 1.71 1.99
CA MET A 146 19.25 0.87 3.05
C MET A 146 19.79 -0.48 2.56
N LEU A 147 19.59 -0.82 1.29
CA LEU A 147 20.01 -2.10 0.73
C LEU A 147 21.28 -1.94 -0.13
N PRO A 148 22.22 -2.92 -0.09
CA PRO A 148 23.38 -2.95 -0.98
C PRO A 148 22.94 -3.09 -2.46
N ALA A 149 23.65 -2.41 -3.37
CA ALA A 149 23.32 -2.40 -4.79
C ALA A 149 23.33 -3.80 -5.43
N ASP A 150 24.32 -4.63 -5.07
CA ASP A 150 24.44 -6.01 -5.56
C ASP A 150 23.28 -6.91 -5.10
N LYS A 151 22.72 -6.65 -3.92
CA LYS A 151 21.53 -7.34 -3.45
C LYS A 151 20.31 -6.93 -4.29
N ILE A 152 20.12 -5.64 -4.55
CA ILE A 152 19.04 -5.13 -5.39
C ILE A 152 19.13 -5.77 -6.78
N ASP A 153 20.32 -5.81 -7.39
CA ASP A 153 20.51 -6.40 -8.72
C ASP A 153 20.12 -7.88 -8.78
N ARG A 154 20.56 -8.66 -7.81
CA ARG A 154 20.23 -10.09 -7.74
C ARG A 154 18.74 -10.33 -7.55
N GLU A 155 18.08 -9.58 -6.66
CA GLU A 155 16.65 -9.73 -6.41
C GLU A 155 15.82 -9.28 -7.62
N MET A 156 16.15 -8.15 -8.23
CA MET A 156 15.46 -7.69 -9.46
C MET A 156 15.61 -8.70 -10.60
N ALA A 157 16.80 -9.28 -10.80
CA ALA A 157 17.02 -10.31 -11.83
C ALA A 157 16.20 -11.58 -11.55
N TYR A 158 16.08 -12.00 -10.29
CA TYR A 158 15.24 -13.14 -9.91
C TYR A 158 13.75 -12.87 -10.16
N LEU A 159 13.25 -11.71 -9.75
CA LEU A 159 11.85 -11.32 -9.92
C LEU A 159 11.48 -11.18 -11.41
N GLN A 160 12.42 -10.70 -12.25
CA GLN A 160 12.23 -10.60 -13.70
C GLN A 160 11.80 -11.92 -14.33
N ILE A 161 12.28 -13.07 -13.84
CA ILE A 161 11.90 -14.39 -14.35
C ILE A 161 10.38 -14.63 -14.23
N ALA A 162 9.76 -14.19 -13.15
CA ALA A 162 8.31 -14.30 -12.95
C ALA A 162 7.54 -13.38 -13.89
N ILE A 163 8.03 -12.15 -14.04
CA ILE A 163 7.48 -11.16 -14.98
C ILE A 163 7.48 -11.70 -16.40
N ASP A 164 8.64 -12.16 -16.90
CA ASP A 164 8.79 -12.66 -18.28
C ASP A 164 7.85 -13.82 -18.59
N LYS A 165 7.50 -14.62 -17.58
CA LYS A 165 6.72 -15.84 -17.78
C LYS A 165 5.22 -15.69 -17.53
N THR A 166 4.80 -14.73 -16.70
CA THR A 166 3.41 -14.74 -16.19
C THR A 166 2.76 -13.36 -16.10
N ALA A 167 3.45 -12.28 -16.50
CA ALA A 167 2.90 -10.94 -16.45
C ALA A 167 1.85 -10.71 -17.55
N GLY A 168 0.76 -10.07 -17.18
CA GLY A 168 -0.17 -9.41 -18.09
C GLY A 168 0.19 -7.93 -18.27
N PRO A 169 -0.62 -7.16 -19.00
CA PRO A 169 -0.36 -5.75 -19.28
C PRO A 169 -0.23 -4.88 -18.00
N ASP A 170 -1.01 -5.18 -16.98
CA ASP A 170 -1.02 -4.44 -15.73
C ASP A 170 0.24 -4.68 -14.90
N GLU A 171 0.68 -5.94 -14.80
CA GLU A 171 1.91 -6.30 -14.11
C GLU A 171 3.14 -5.75 -14.84
N LEU A 172 3.14 -5.73 -16.17
CA LEU A 172 4.20 -5.11 -16.98
C LEU A 172 4.26 -3.59 -16.74
N THR A 173 3.12 -2.94 -16.66
CA THR A 173 3.04 -1.51 -16.34
C THR A 173 3.65 -1.22 -14.96
N ALA A 174 3.23 -1.98 -13.94
CA ALA A 174 3.73 -1.87 -12.58
C ALA A 174 5.24 -2.13 -12.51
N TRP A 175 5.72 -3.17 -13.20
CA TRP A 175 7.13 -3.54 -13.26
C TRP A 175 8.01 -2.46 -13.91
N ASN A 176 7.51 -1.82 -14.96
CA ASN A 176 8.18 -0.69 -15.60
C ASN A 176 8.34 0.50 -14.64
N TRP A 177 7.35 0.78 -13.79
CA TRP A 177 7.47 1.82 -12.76
C TRP A 177 8.52 1.47 -11.71
N ILE A 178 8.57 0.22 -11.27
CA ILE A 178 9.56 -0.28 -10.32
C ILE A 178 10.98 -0.18 -10.90
N THR A 179 11.20 -0.66 -12.11
CA THR A 179 12.52 -0.63 -12.76
C THR A 179 12.99 0.81 -12.98
N ALA A 180 12.09 1.70 -13.42
CA ALA A 180 12.39 3.12 -13.57
C ALA A 180 12.75 3.78 -12.24
N ALA A 181 12.07 3.41 -11.13
CA ALA A 181 12.38 3.93 -9.80
C ALA A 181 13.77 3.46 -9.30
N VAL A 182 14.13 2.20 -9.52
CA VAL A 182 15.48 1.68 -9.20
C VAL A 182 16.55 2.43 -9.99
N GLN A 183 16.35 2.65 -11.29
CA GLN A 183 17.30 3.39 -12.14
C GLN A 183 17.41 4.85 -11.69
N ARG A 184 16.31 5.51 -11.41
CA ARG A 184 16.28 6.89 -10.90
C ARG A 184 17.06 7.00 -9.59
N PHE A 185 16.82 6.09 -8.64
CA PHE A 185 17.56 6.06 -7.37
C PHE A 185 19.08 5.98 -7.57
N ARG A 186 19.54 5.18 -8.53
CA ARG A 186 20.97 5.05 -8.85
C ARG A 186 21.60 6.34 -9.38
N THR A 187 20.81 7.16 -10.06
CA THR A 187 21.31 8.41 -10.66
C THR A 187 21.14 9.63 -9.76
N THR A 188 20.09 9.67 -8.95
CA THR A 188 19.70 10.86 -8.18
C THR A 188 19.69 10.66 -6.67
N GLY A 189 19.76 9.40 -6.18
CA GLY A 189 19.55 9.05 -4.78
C GLY A 189 18.10 9.11 -4.33
N ASP A 190 17.12 9.33 -5.24
CA ASP A 190 15.70 9.43 -4.95
C ASP A 190 14.89 8.45 -5.81
N ALA A 191 14.13 7.57 -5.15
CA ALA A 191 13.30 6.57 -5.82
C ALA A 191 11.88 7.09 -6.17
N ALA A 192 11.40 8.12 -5.47
CA ALA A 192 10.07 8.67 -5.67
C ALA A 192 10.02 9.70 -6.81
N ASP A 193 8.93 9.71 -7.56
CA ASP A 193 8.65 10.75 -8.53
C ASP A 193 8.03 11.97 -7.81
N LYS A 194 8.81 13.04 -7.64
CA LYS A 194 8.39 14.27 -6.96
C LYS A 194 7.32 15.06 -7.72
N LYS A 195 7.08 14.76 -8.99
CA LYS A 195 6.04 15.44 -9.79
C LYS A 195 4.61 15.07 -9.40
N ALA A 196 4.43 14.01 -8.60
CA ALA A 196 3.13 13.51 -8.17
C ALA A 196 2.66 14.06 -6.80
N GLU A 197 3.36 15.01 -6.17
CA GLU A 197 2.84 15.67 -4.98
C GLU A 197 1.86 16.78 -5.39
N PRO A 198 0.59 16.73 -4.92
CA PRO A 198 -0.30 17.86 -5.10
C PRO A 198 0.33 19.07 -4.40
N SER A 199 0.53 20.15 -5.14
CA SER A 199 1.00 21.43 -4.61
C SER A 199 0.08 21.84 -3.46
N THR A 200 0.58 21.82 -2.23
CA THR A 200 -0.05 22.47 -1.09
C THR A 200 0.01 23.98 -1.37
N HIS A 201 -1.06 24.55 -1.93
CA HIS A 201 -1.23 25.98 -1.91
C HIS A 201 -1.46 26.41 -0.47
N THR A 202 -0.40 26.93 0.14
CA THR A 202 -0.47 27.81 1.29
C THR A 202 -1.05 29.15 0.82
N SER A 203 -2.18 29.52 1.31
CA SER A 203 -2.65 30.91 1.38
C SER A 203 -3.47 31.09 2.63
#